data_1480cf79ddc8857824823bfa2394603d
#
_entry.id   1480cf79ddc8857824823bfa2394603d
#
_cell.length_a   1.000
_cell.length_b   1.000
_cell.length_c   1.000
_cell.angle_alpha   90.00
_cell.angle_beta   90.00
_cell.angle_gamma   90.00
#
_symmetry.space_group_name_H-M   'P 1'
#
loop_
_entity.id
_entity.type
_entity.pdbx_description
1 polymer ?
#
loop_
_entity_poly.entity_id
_entity_poly.type
_entity_poly.pdbx_seq_one_letter_code
_entity_poly.pdbx_strand_id
1 'polypeptide(L)'
;MNNFINRNSELAQLESQYGSASGSLVVLYGRRRLGKTCLLRHFAADKPHCYFMADRAGEWDLRRSLAKAMALALQEPVLETAEYASWYDLFAAFDRFRPLDQRFVLIFDEYQYLCQVQPAFSSFLQKWWDEHWCTSNIVLILCGSVTSMMYKETLAASSPLYGRASTQLLLRPIAFSHISKFLPNKNGMERLEFFALTGGVPRYLHLASPYRSFKEALVALVLHPDGILHNEARQLLQEEIQTPNQCWSILNAIGSGANRISEIAGRTGQPANKLTRYLDLLKDLHLVRRETPVLEKNPAKSKKGIYVVSDPFFRMWFGAIYPYMSFFEFAETEPAYSRIEPLINKLIADCYEEVCRQWIRERALHFNAASVGRQWSSAYEIDVAAVNTKFELTVVGECKWSENKIGISIFRELEEKVLSNNLPVAEDCRFVLFSKSGFTSDLEKLAAEEKNIVLASGLG
;
A
#
# COMPACT_ATOMS: atom_id res chain seq x y z
N MET A 1 -22.50 10.58 -7.93
CA MET A 1 -21.42 11.26 -7.21
C MET A 1 -20.55 10.17 -6.57
N ASN A 2 -19.30 10.03 -6.98
CA ASN A 2 -18.40 9.07 -6.32
C ASN A 2 -18.15 9.58 -4.90
N ASN A 3 -18.64 8.86 -3.89
CA ASN A 3 -18.30 9.14 -2.50
C ASN A 3 -16.80 9.02 -2.33
N PHE A 4 -16.10 10.14 -2.22
CA PHE A 4 -14.69 10.17 -1.85
C PHE A 4 -14.58 9.70 -0.40
N ILE A 5 -13.92 8.57 -0.19
CA ILE A 5 -13.87 7.90 1.11
C ILE A 5 -12.45 7.90 1.64
N ASN A 6 -12.28 8.38 2.90
CA ASN A 6 -11.01 8.45 3.59
C ASN A 6 -10.02 9.47 2.97
N ARG A 7 -8.73 9.38 3.26
CA ARG A 7 -7.64 10.27 2.79
C ARG A 7 -7.59 11.64 3.48
N ASN A 8 -8.11 11.74 4.69
CA ASN A 8 -8.13 13.01 5.43
C ASN A 8 -6.72 13.55 5.71
N SER A 9 -5.75 12.66 6.00
CA SER A 9 -4.36 13.05 6.23
C SER A 9 -3.68 13.57 4.97
N GLU A 10 -3.91 12.90 3.83
CA GLU A 10 -3.36 13.32 2.54
C GLU A 10 -3.99 14.62 2.07
N LEU A 11 -5.31 14.78 2.23
CA LEU A 11 -6.00 16.04 1.96
C LEU A 11 -5.48 17.18 2.84
N ALA A 12 -5.34 16.96 4.15
CA ALA A 12 -4.82 17.97 5.06
C ALA A 12 -3.40 18.44 4.67
N GLN A 13 -2.55 17.52 4.19
CA GLN A 13 -1.22 17.87 3.68
C GLN A 13 -1.31 18.69 2.39
N LEU A 14 -2.18 18.34 1.44
CA LEU A 14 -2.41 19.11 0.23
C LEU A 14 -2.96 20.51 0.54
N GLU A 15 -3.93 20.62 1.46
CA GLU A 15 -4.47 21.90 1.93
C GLU A 15 -3.41 22.77 2.62
N SER A 16 -2.53 22.16 3.42
CA SER A 16 -1.41 22.87 4.03
C SER A 16 -0.47 23.46 2.96
N GLN A 17 -0.21 22.74 1.87
CA GLN A 17 0.60 23.26 0.76
C GLN A 17 -0.14 24.36 -0.03
N TYR A 18 -1.46 24.24 -0.16
CA TYR A 18 -2.27 25.30 -0.78
C TYR A 18 -2.30 26.56 0.07
N GLY A 19 -2.25 26.47 1.39
CA GLY A 19 -2.19 27.61 2.32
C GLY A 19 -0.79 28.25 2.47
N SER A 20 0.27 27.71 1.82
CA SER A 20 1.63 28.28 1.91
C SER A 20 1.74 29.64 1.25
N ALA A 21 2.61 30.51 1.73
CA ALA A 21 2.82 31.86 1.17
C ALA A 21 3.67 31.87 -0.12
N SER A 22 4.48 30.84 -0.35
CA SER A 22 5.37 30.71 -1.52
C SER A 22 4.99 29.50 -2.38
N GLY A 23 5.60 29.35 -3.54
CA GLY A 23 5.40 28.21 -4.42
C GLY A 23 5.58 26.88 -3.68
N SER A 24 4.74 25.89 -3.95
CA SER A 24 4.79 24.56 -3.35
C SER A 24 4.88 23.50 -4.42
N LEU A 25 5.90 22.62 -4.33
CA LEU A 25 6.06 21.47 -5.21
C LEU A 25 5.70 20.21 -4.43
N VAL A 26 4.64 19.53 -4.84
CA VAL A 26 4.13 18.30 -4.22
C VAL A 26 4.41 17.12 -5.14
N VAL A 27 5.01 16.06 -4.62
CA VAL A 27 5.17 14.78 -5.34
C VAL A 27 4.20 13.77 -4.74
N LEU A 28 3.16 13.40 -5.49
CA LEU A 28 2.18 12.38 -5.13
C LEU A 28 2.46 11.10 -5.93
N TYR A 29 2.79 10.03 -5.26
CA TYR A 29 3.10 8.77 -5.92
C TYR A 29 2.52 7.56 -5.17
N GLY A 30 2.49 6.43 -5.84
CA GLY A 30 1.94 5.19 -5.29
C GLY A 30 1.39 4.32 -6.40
N ARG A 31 1.24 3.03 -6.11
CA ARG A 31 0.78 2.02 -7.06
C ARG A 31 -0.54 2.43 -7.75
N ARG A 32 -0.79 1.90 -8.93
CA ARG A 32 -2.06 2.08 -9.65
C ARG A 32 -3.26 1.64 -8.80
N ARG A 33 -4.43 2.23 -9.09
CA ARG A 33 -5.73 1.90 -8.47
C ARG A 33 -5.89 2.31 -7.00
N LEU A 34 -4.93 3.06 -6.43
CA LEU A 34 -5.02 3.60 -5.07
C LEU A 34 -5.83 4.89 -4.95
N GLY A 35 -6.31 5.45 -6.09
CA GLY A 35 -7.18 6.62 -6.11
C GLY A 35 -6.45 7.96 -6.14
N LYS A 36 -5.19 8.04 -6.65
CA LYS A 36 -4.43 9.29 -6.80
C LYS A 36 -5.21 10.35 -7.57
N THR A 37 -5.65 10.04 -8.78
CA THR A 37 -6.47 10.90 -9.64
C THR A 37 -7.75 11.37 -8.95
N CYS A 38 -8.41 10.47 -8.19
CA CYS A 38 -9.62 10.81 -7.43
C CYS A 38 -9.32 11.80 -6.31
N LEU A 39 -8.22 11.60 -5.58
CA LEU A 39 -7.74 12.51 -4.53
C LEU A 39 -7.45 13.91 -5.11
N LEU A 40 -6.71 13.98 -6.21
CA LEU A 40 -6.34 15.25 -6.84
C LEU A 40 -7.55 16.00 -7.38
N ARG A 41 -8.48 15.31 -8.03
CA ARG A 41 -9.73 15.92 -8.51
C ARG A 41 -10.60 16.41 -7.37
N HIS A 42 -10.65 15.67 -6.26
CA HIS A 42 -11.38 16.09 -5.06
C HIS A 42 -10.74 17.34 -4.43
N PHE A 43 -9.42 17.34 -4.29
CA PHE A 43 -8.65 18.48 -3.76
C PHE A 43 -8.79 19.74 -4.61
N ALA A 44 -8.79 19.61 -5.94
CA ALA A 44 -8.78 20.74 -6.85
C ALA A 44 -10.19 21.28 -7.17
N ALA A 45 -11.27 20.60 -6.77
CA ALA A 45 -12.62 20.85 -7.23
C ALA A 45 -13.14 22.28 -6.98
N ASP A 46 -12.71 22.90 -5.90
CA ASP A 46 -13.10 24.23 -5.45
C ASP A 46 -12.00 25.29 -5.61
N LYS A 47 -10.90 24.95 -6.30
CA LYS A 47 -9.72 25.80 -6.47
C LYS A 47 -9.45 26.14 -7.93
N PRO A 48 -8.89 27.33 -8.23
CA PRO A 48 -8.35 27.62 -9.56
C PRO A 48 -7.25 26.60 -9.88
N HIS A 49 -7.47 25.80 -10.93
CA HIS A 49 -6.54 24.73 -11.25
C HIS A 49 -6.46 24.42 -12.75
N CYS A 50 -5.31 23.91 -13.17
CA CYS A 50 -5.14 23.21 -14.45
C CYS A 50 -4.78 21.73 -14.16
N TYR A 51 -5.60 20.83 -14.65
CA TYR A 51 -5.36 19.38 -14.52
C TYR A 51 -4.96 18.82 -15.89
N PHE A 52 -3.75 18.32 -15.98
CA PHE A 52 -3.21 17.67 -17.17
C PHE A 52 -2.86 16.22 -16.86
N MET A 53 -3.37 15.28 -17.64
CA MET A 53 -2.99 13.87 -17.60
C MET A 53 -2.13 13.54 -18.82
N ALA A 54 -0.86 13.23 -18.57
CA ALA A 54 0.04 12.78 -19.64
C ALA A 54 -0.28 11.36 -20.07
N ASP A 55 -0.10 11.07 -21.35
CA ASP A 55 -0.23 9.74 -21.93
C ASP A 55 1.04 9.33 -22.70
N ARG A 56 0.99 8.23 -23.45
CA ARG A 56 2.13 7.72 -24.24
C ARG A 56 2.17 8.33 -25.65
N ALA A 57 1.85 9.60 -25.79
CA ALA A 57 1.93 10.33 -27.05
C ALA A 57 3.33 10.93 -27.28
N GLY A 58 3.57 11.47 -28.46
CA GLY A 58 4.81 12.19 -28.79
C GLY A 58 4.93 13.52 -28.04
N GLU A 59 6.15 14.07 -27.95
CA GLU A 59 6.43 15.32 -27.23
C GLU A 59 5.56 16.50 -27.73
N TRP A 60 5.43 16.61 -29.04
CA TRP A 60 4.62 17.64 -29.66
C TRP A 60 3.14 17.55 -29.27
N ASP A 61 2.59 16.32 -29.29
CA ASP A 61 1.20 16.07 -28.90
C ASP A 61 0.97 16.35 -27.42
N LEU A 62 1.89 15.94 -26.55
CA LEU A 62 1.81 16.20 -25.10
C LEU A 62 1.85 17.71 -24.81
N ARG A 63 2.75 18.45 -25.50
CA ARG A 63 2.84 19.90 -25.36
C ARG A 63 1.56 20.60 -25.83
N ARG A 64 0.99 20.19 -26.95
CA ARG A 64 -0.29 20.70 -27.46
C ARG A 64 -1.45 20.34 -26.53
N SER A 65 -1.49 19.13 -26.00
CA SER A 65 -2.53 18.70 -25.06
C SER A 65 -2.45 19.46 -23.74
N LEU A 66 -1.24 19.78 -23.24
CA LEU A 66 -1.06 20.64 -22.08
C LEU A 66 -1.51 22.08 -22.37
N ALA A 67 -1.16 22.62 -23.52
CA ALA A 67 -1.60 23.96 -23.97
C ALA A 67 -3.15 24.06 -24.00
N LYS A 68 -3.81 23.03 -24.50
CA LYS A 68 -5.28 22.92 -24.49
C LYS A 68 -5.85 22.86 -23.07
N ALA A 69 -5.24 22.09 -22.17
CA ALA A 69 -5.65 22.03 -20.77
C ALA A 69 -5.50 23.39 -20.06
N MET A 70 -4.40 24.11 -20.33
CA MET A 70 -4.16 25.45 -19.82
C MET A 70 -5.17 26.46 -20.38
N ALA A 71 -5.44 26.42 -21.69
CA ALA A 71 -6.45 27.25 -22.35
C ALA A 71 -7.83 27.13 -21.70
N LEU A 72 -8.24 25.87 -21.45
CA LEU A 72 -9.52 25.58 -20.81
C LEU A 72 -9.55 26.08 -19.35
N ALA A 73 -8.49 25.83 -18.59
CA ALA A 73 -8.40 26.20 -17.19
C ALA A 73 -8.39 27.73 -16.97
N LEU A 74 -7.74 28.44 -17.86
CA LEU A 74 -7.60 29.91 -17.79
C LEU A 74 -8.67 30.66 -18.60
N GLN A 75 -9.51 29.96 -19.36
CA GLN A 75 -10.50 30.54 -20.30
C GLN A 75 -9.85 31.40 -21.38
N GLU A 76 -8.64 31.06 -21.83
CA GLU A 76 -7.81 31.77 -22.79
C GLU A 76 -7.57 30.94 -24.06
N PRO A 77 -8.45 30.99 -25.07
CA PRO A 77 -8.37 30.19 -26.29
C PRO A 77 -7.05 30.34 -27.08
N VAL A 78 -6.38 31.48 -26.93
CA VAL A 78 -5.12 31.78 -27.61
C VAL A 78 -4.03 30.76 -27.22
N LEU A 79 -4.08 30.23 -26.00
CA LEU A 79 -3.12 29.18 -25.55
C LEU A 79 -3.25 27.88 -26.35
N GLU A 80 -4.45 27.52 -26.81
CA GLU A 80 -4.66 26.30 -27.60
C GLU A 80 -4.24 26.50 -29.05
N THR A 81 -4.41 27.70 -29.61
CA THR A 81 -4.17 27.99 -31.03
C THR A 81 -2.73 28.36 -31.33
N ALA A 82 -1.96 28.81 -30.33
CA ALA A 82 -0.57 29.15 -30.48
C ALA A 82 0.33 27.90 -30.66
N GLU A 83 1.39 28.05 -31.45
CA GLU A 83 2.44 27.03 -31.57
C GLU A 83 3.58 27.36 -30.60
N TYR A 84 4.02 26.31 -29.88
CA TYR A 84 5.11 26.42 -28.91
C TYR A 84 6.29 25.60 -29.36
N ALA A 85 7.43 26.23 -29.61
CA ALA A 85 8.64 25.54 -30.04
C ALA A 85 9.25 24.69 -28.90
N SER A 86 9.10 25.14 -27.65
CA SER A 86 9.65 24.48 -26.47
C SER A 86 8.67 24.46 -25.28
N TRP A 87 8.99 23.68 -24.25
CA TRP A 87 8.29 23.72 -22.98
C TRP A 87 8.39 25.06 -22.27
N TYR A 88 9.53 25.76 -22.45
CA TYR A 88 9.70 27.13 -21.91
C TYR A 88 8.71 28.11 -22.50
N ASP A 89 8.48 28.06 -23.81
CA ASP A 89 7.53 28.97 -24.47
C ASP A 89 6.11 28.74 -23.95
N LEU A 90 5.74 27.47 -23.73
CA LEU A 90 4.44 27.12 -23.18
C LEU A 90 4.30 27.58 -21.71
N PHE A 91 5.32 27.38 -20.87
CA PHE A 91 5.27 27.83 -19.48
C PHE A 91 5.28 29.35 -19.37
N ALA A 92 6.04 30.05 -20.23
CA ALA A 92 6.00 31.52 -20.30
C ALA A 92 4.63 32.05 -20.71
N ALA A 93 3.99 31.40 -21.67
CA ALA A 93 2.63 31.75 -22.07
C ALA A 93 1.62 31.48 -20.92
N PHE A 94 1.73 30.35 -20.23
CA PHE A 94 0.90 30.04 -19.07
C PHE A 94 1.04 31.11 -17.96
N ASP A 95 2.28 31.49 -17.61
CA ASP A 95 2.55 32.49 -16.57
C ASP A 95 2.03 33.89 -16.93
N ARG A 96 1.95 34.20 -18.23
CA ARG A 96 1.36 35.48 -18.71
C ARG A 96 -0.15 35.60 -18.47
N PHE A 97 -0.87 34.49 -18.52
CA PHE A 97 -2.32 34.47 -18.45
C PHE A 97 -2.88 33.97 -17.11
N ARG A 98 -2.08 33.24 -16.31
CA ARG A 98 -2.58 32.78 -15.02
C ARG A 98 -2.80 33.92 -14.03
N PRO A 99 -3.79 33.80 -13.11
CA PRO A 99 -4.02 34.80 -12.06
C PRO A 99 -2.83 34.86 -11.10
N LEU A 100 -2.35 36.07 -10.81
CA LEU A 100 -1.22 36.31 -9.89
C LEU A 100 -1.69 36.71 -8.48
N ASP A 101 -2.93 37.06 -8.30
CA ASP A 101 -3.59 37.52 -7.07
C ASP A 101 -4.16 36.39 -6.22
N GLN A 102 -4.24 35.17 -6.76
CA GLN A 102 -4.76 33.99 -6.06
C GLN A 102 -3.88 32.75 -6.30
N ARG A 103 -3.95 31.78 -5.36
CA ARG A 103 -3.28 30.50 -5.51
C ARG A 103 -3.82 29.75 -6.73
N PHE A 104 -2.92 29.14 -7.49
CA PHE A 104 -3.26 28.35 -8.66
C PHE A 104 -2.62 26.95 -8.55
N VAL A 105 -3.42 25.91 -8.76
CA VAL A 105 -2.96 24.50 -8.70
C VAL A 105 -2.68 24.01 -10.12
N LEU A 106 -1.44 23.62 -10.40
CA LEU A 106 -1.03 22.97 -11.64
C LEU A 106 -0.74 21.51 -11.38
N ILE A 107 -1.49 20.59 -11.98
CA ILE A 107 -1.40 19.15 -11.75
C ILE A 107 -0.90 18.47 -13.02
N PHE A 108 0.23 17.76 -12.92
CA PHE A 108 0.72 16.83 -13.93
C PHE A 108 0.47 15.41 -13.42
N ASP A 109 -0.62 14.79 -13.87
CA ASP A 109 -0.92 13.39 -13.57
C ASP A 109 -0.22 12.48 -14.61
N GLU A 110 0.22 11.29 -14.19
CA GLU A 110 1.06 10.36 -14.95
C GLU A 110 2.37 11.02 -15.45
N TYR A 111 2.98 11.87 -14.61
CA TYR A 111 4.18 12.67 -14.87
C TYR A 111 5.33 11.86 -15.50
N GLN A 112 5.46 10.58 -15.16
CA GLN A 112 6.49 9.72 -15.72
C GLN A 112 6.43 9.59 -17.25
N TYR A 113 5.26 9.80 -17.89
CA TYR A 113 5.17 9.75 -19.34
C TYR A 113 5.80 10.98 -20.01
N LEU A 114 5.74 12.15 -19.38
CA LEU A 114 6.48 13.33 -19.84
C LEU A 114 8.00 13.07 -19.84
N CYS A 115 8.51 12.46 -18.78
CA CYS A 115 9.93 12.12 -18.66
C CYS A 115 10.36 10.98 -19.58
N GLN A 116 9.46 10.04 -19.93
CA GLN A 116 9.75 8.98 -20.89
C GLN A 116 9.92 9.52 -22.32
N VAL A 117 9.06 10.44 -22.70
CA VAL A 117 9.08 11.04 -24.06
C VAL A 117 10.17 12.09 -24.20
N GLN A 118 10.36 12.91 -23.16
CA GLN A 118 11.41 13.91 -23.10
C GLN A 118 12.26 13.72 -21.85
N PRO A 119 13.39 12.99 -21.92
CA PRO A 119 14.24 12.72 -20.76
C PRO A 119 14.76 13.96 -20.03
N ALA A 120 14.85 15.09 -20.75
CA ALA A 120 15.25 16.38 -20.15
C ALA A 120 14.09 17.12 -19.49
N PHE A 121 12.84 16.60 -19.49
CA PHE A 121 11.68 17.33 -18.99
C PHE A 121 11.82 17.73 -17.53
N SER A 122 12.33 16.85 -16.67
CA SER A 122 12.60 17.17 -15.25
C SER A 122 13.59 18.32 -15.10
N SER A 123 14.59 18.46 -15.99
CA SER A 123 15.54 19.56 -15.99
C SER A 123 14.91 20.87 -16.47
N PHE A 124 14.03 20.82 -17.47
CA PHE A 124 13.26 22.00 -17.90
C PHE A 124 12.35 22.49 -16.78
N LEU A 125 11.62 21.57 -16.14
CA LEU A 125 10.73 21.90 -15.03
C LEU A 125 11.50 22.43 -13.82
N GLN A 126 12.68 21.84 -13.51
CA GLN A 126 13.57 22.33 -12.47
C GLN A 126 13.96 23.78 -12.70
N LYS A 127 14.48 24.10 -13.89
CA LYS A 127 14.94 25.45 -14.21
C LYS A 127 13.79 26.46 -14.11
N TRP A 128 12.61 26.11 -14.68
CA TRP A 128 11.43 26.96 -14.61
C TRP A 128 10.93 27.16 -13.17
N TRP A 129 10.96 26.08 -12.37
CA TRP A 129 10.64 26.14 -10.95
C TRP A 129 11.54 27.09 -10.19
N ASP A 130 12.86 26.97 -10.33
CA ASP A 130 13.83 27.76 -9.60
C ASP A 130 13.80 29.24 -10.00
N GLU A 131 13.56 29.54 -11.28
CA GLU A 131 13.56 30.90 -11.80
C GLU A 131 12.21 31.64 -11.62
N HIS A 132 11.07 30.93 -11.62
CA HIS A 132 9.76 31.57 -11.71
C HIS A 132 8.73 31.10 -10.64
N TRP A 133 8.69 29.80 -10.33
CA TRP A 133 7.56 29.28 -9.56
C TRP A 133 7.83 29.09 -8.06
N CYS A 134 9.08 28.94 -7.62
CA CYS A 134 9.42 28.69 -6.22
C CYS A 134 8.98 29.83 -5.27
N THR A 135 8.95 31.07 -5.74
CA THR A 135 8.50 32.26 -5.00
C THR A 135 7.10 32.74 -5.40
N SER A 136 6.43 32.05 -6.30
CA SER A 136 5.13 32.46 -6.83
C SER A 136 3.95 31.88 -6.02
N ASN A 137 2.73 32.13 -6.47
CA ASN A 137 1.50 31.60 -5.89
C ASN A 137 1.08 30.22 -6.47
N ILE A 138 2.01 29.47 -7.11
CA ILE A 138 1.71 28.17 -7.70
C ILE A 138 1.82 27.04 -6.67
N VAL A 139 0.91 26.06 -6.79
CA VAL A 139 1.04 24.73 -6.22
C VAL A 139 1.20 23.75 -7.38
N LEU A 140 2.43 23.30 -7.62
CA LEU A 140 2.73 22.31 -8.63
C LEU A 140 2.63 20.91 -8.03
N ILE A 141 1.79 20.04 -8.60
CA ILE A 141 1.62 18.68 -8.15
C ILE A 141 2.07 17.72 -9.26
N LEU A 142 3.13 16.97 -9.00
CA LEU A 142 3.60 15.88 -9.86
C LEU A 142 3.06 14.56 -9.34
N CYS A 143 2.18 13.94 -10.12
CA CYS A 143 1.53 12.69 -9.76
C CYS A 143 1.93 11.56 -10.71
N GLY A 144 2.21 10.36 -10.16
CA GLY A 144 2.49 9.21 -10.99
C GLY A 144 2.23 7.88 -10.32
N SER A 145 2.00 6.86 -11.15
CA SER A 145 1.68 5.51 -10.69
C SER A 145 2.90 4.61 -10.57
N VAL A 146 3.88 4.76 -11.45
CA VAL A 146 5.10 3.94 -11.45
C VAL A 146 6.06 4.46 -10.37
N THR A 147 5.97 3.87 -9.18
CA THR A 147 6.69 4.35 -7.98
C THR A 147 8.20 4.46 -8.20
N SER A 148 8.82 3.48 -8.87
CA SER A 148 10.26 3.50 -9.15
C SER A 148 10.68 4.62 -10.11
N MET A 149 9.85 4.92 -11.13
CA MET A 149 10.12 6.03 -12.05
C MET A 149 9.89 7.37 -11.39
N MET A 150 8.77 7.54 -10.67
CA MET A 150 8.50 8.78 -9.92
C MET A 150 9.62 9.09 -8.94
N TYR A 151 10.10 8.09 -8.19
CA TYR A 151 11.24 8.25 -7.30
C TYR A 151 12.49 8.73 -8.06
N LYS A 152 12.84 8.05 -9.16
CA LYS A 152 14.00 8.40 -9.99
C LYS A 152 13.91 9.81 -10.56
N GLU A 153 12.74 10.20 -11.07
CA GLU A 153 12.58 11.48 -11.79
C GLU A 153 12.32 12.68 -10.86
N THR A 154 11.96 12.44 -9.58
CA THR A 154 11.58 13.52 -8.67
C THR A 154 12.34 13.52 -7.33
N LEU A 155 12.64 12.35 -6.76
CA LEU A 155 13.09 12.23 -5.36
C LEU A 155 14.51 11.68 -5.21
N ALA A 156 15.04 10.95 -6.20
CA ALA A 156 16.42 10.45 -6.14
C ALA A 156 17.43 11.60 -6.14
N ALA A 157 18.57 11.41 -5.45
CA ALA A 157 19.64 12.42 -5.41
C ALA A 157 20.20 12.78 -6.81
N SER A 158 20.01 11.91 -7.80
CA SER A 158 20.35 12.17 -9.20
C SER A 158 19.27 12.93 -9.98
N SER A 159 18.08 13.14 -9.41
CA SER A 159 17.00 13.88 -10.07
C SER A 159 17.27 15.37 -10.10
N PRO A 160 16.98 16.07 -11.20
CA PRO A 160 16.98 17.53 -11.24
C PRO A 160 16.06 18.17 -10.19
N LEU A 161 14.97 17.51 -9.82
CA LEU A 161 13.99 18.02 -8.84
C LEU A 161 14.32 17.68 -7.39
N TYR A 162 15.43 16.98 -7.15
CA TYR A 162 15.86 16.61 -5.78
C TYR A 162 15.97 17.84 -4.86
N GLY A 163 15.39 17.74 -3.65
CA GLY A 163 15.40 18.79 -2.64
C GLY A 163 14.42 19.96 -2.89
N ARG A 164 13.65 19.94 -4.00
CA ARG A 164 12.67 20.99 -4.32
C ARG A 164 11.25 20.67 -3.88
N ALA A 165 10.95 19.40 -3.66
CA ALA A 165 9.64 18.99 -3.18
C ALA A 165 9.38 19.51 -1.77
N SER A 166 8.36 20.34 -1.61
CA SER A 166 7.87 20.82 -0.31
C SER A 166 7.20 19.70 0.47
N THR A 167 6.59 18.73 -0.23
CA THR A 167 5.90 17.58 0.35
C THR A 167 5.97 16.38 -0.59
N GLN A 168 6.14 15.20 0.03
CA GLN A 168 6.15 13.92 -0.65
C GLN A 168 5.03 13.04 -0.06
N LEU A 169 4.08 12.65 -0.91
CA LEU A 169 2.92 11.87 -0.51
C LEU A 169 2.95 10.49 -1.17
N LEU A 170 3.32 9.47 -0.41
CA LEU A 170 3.17 8.09 -0.83
C LEU A 170 1.75 7.61 -0.51
N LEU A 171 0.92 7.45 -1.54
CA LEU A 171 -0.43 6.92 -1.37
C LEU A 171 -0.37 5.40 -1.16
N ARG A 172 -0.87 4.96 -0.01
CA ARG A 172 -0.92 3.54 0.38
C ARG A 172 -2.33 2.98 0.21
N PRO A 173 -2.52 1.64 0.16
CA PRO A 173 -3.84 1.03 0.30
C PRO A 173 -4.56 1.52 1.56
N ILE A 174 -5.88 1.43 1.54
CA ILE A 174 -6.72 1.78 2.70
C ILE A 174 -6.44 0.79 3.83
N ALA A 175 -6.14 1.30 5.02
CA ALA A 175 -5.94 0.48 6.21
C ALA A 175 -7.23 -0.24 6.62
N PHE A 176 -7.11 -1.42 7.25
CA PHE A 176 -8.26 -2.21 7.67
C PHE A 176 -9.23 -1.42 8.56
N SER A 177 -8.72 -0.59 9.47
CA SER A 177 -9.52 0.28 10.36
C SER A 177 -10.50 1.22 9.62
N HIS A 178 -10.30 1.44 8.31
CA HIS A 178 -11.16 2.29 7.49
C HIS A 178 -12.03 1.53 6.48
N ILE A 179 -11.92 0.20 6.42
CA ILE A 179 -12.65 -0.64 5.46
C ILE A 179 -14.17 -0.58 5.66
N SER A 180 -14.64 -0.35 6.89
CA SER A 180 -16.06 -0.19 7.21
C SER A 180 -16.76 0.87 6.36
N LYS A 181 -16.04 1.92 5.96
CA LYS A 181 -16.57 2.98 5.09
C LYS A 181 -16.85 2.52 3.65
N PHE A 182 -16.15 1.49 3.18
CA PHE A 182 -16.36 0.86 1.87
C PHE A 182 -17.36 -0.29 1.93
N LEU A 183 -17.45 -0.96 3.08
CA LEU A 183 -18.27 -2.14 3.33
C LEU A 183 -19.17 -1.93 4.56
N PRO A 184 -20.09 -0.94 4.53
CA PRO A 184 -20.89 -0.58 5.71
C PRO A 184 -21.82 -1.71 6.16
N ASN A 185 -22.31 -2.55 5.22
CA ASN A 185 -23.25 -3.62 5.47
C ASN A 185 -22.59 -4.96 5.83
N LYS A 186 -21.26 -4.99 6.00
CA LYS A 186 -20.50 -6.18 6.39
C LYS A 186 -20.08 -6.11 7.85
N ASN A 187 -20.12 -7.24 8.55
CA ASN A 187 -19.56 -7.34 9.91
C ASN A 187 -18.01 -7.34 9.88
N GLY A 188 -17.36 -7.29 11.04
CA GLY A 188 -15.91 -7.20 11.14
C GLY A 188 -15.18 -8.37 10.48
N MET A 189 -15.71 -9.59 10.59
CA MET A 189 -15.12 -10.80 10.01
C MET A 189 -15.27 -10.82 8.49
N GLU A 190 -16.45 -10.51 7.98
CA GLU A 190 -16.69 -10.36 6.54
C GLU A 190 -15.78 -9.27 5.96
N ARG A 191 -15.61 -8.14 6.65
CA ARG A 191 -14.69 -7.07 6.23
C ARG A 191 -13.25 -7.56 6.11
N LEU A 192 -12.82 -8.44 7.02
CA LEU A 192 -11.48 -9.03 6.96
C LEU A 192 -11.31 -9.94 5.74
N GLU A 193 -12.30 -10.79 5.44
CA GLU A 193 -12.30 -11.63 4.25
C GLU A 193 -12.21 -10.80 2.96
N PHE A 194 -13.03 -9.76 2.85
CA PHE A 194 -12.97 -8.80 1.73
C PHE A 194 -11.65 -8.03 1.68
N PHE A 195 -11.08 -7.70 2.83
CA PHE A 195 -9.76 -7.05 2.89
C PHE A 195 -8.65 -8.00 2.43
N ALA A 196 -8.70 -9.27 2.81
CA ALA A 196 -7.76 -10.29 2.34
C ALA A 196 -7.80 -10.46 0.80
N LEU A 197 -8.99 -10.32 0.19
CA LEU A 197 -9.17 -10.33 -1.26
C LEU A 197 -8.67 -9.06 -1.93
N THR A 198 -8.93 -7.88 -1.34
CA THR A 198 -8.77 -6.59 -2.03
C THR A 198 -7.49 -5.86 -1.67
N GLY A 199 -6.82 -6.26 -0.59
CA GLY A 199 -5.62 -5.59 -0.08
C GLY A 199 -5.84 -4.13 0.33
N GLY A 200 -7.08 -3.71 0.56
CA GLY A 200 -7.40 -2.31 0.82
C GLY A 200 -7.25 -1.39 -0.40
N VAL A 201 -7.13 -1.95 -1.61
CA VAL A 201 -7.09 -1.16 -2.85
C VAL A 201 -8.47 -0.62 -3.15
N PRO A 202 -8.70 0.72 -3.21
CA PRO A 202 -10.03 1.31 -3.36
C PRO A 202 -10.81 0.79 -4.58
N ARG A 203 -10.12 0.59 -5.71
CA ARG A 203 -10.75 0.04 -6.92
C ARG A 203 -11.26 -1.38 -6.70
N TYR A 204 -10.49 -2.24 -6.01
CA TYR A 204 -10.90 -3.62 -5.75
C TYR A 204 -12.00 -3.68 -4.70
N LEU A 205 -11.94 -2.83 -3.67
CA LEU A 205 -13.00 -2.69 -2.68
C LEU A 205 -14.32 -2.29 -3.34
N HIS A 206 -14.28 -1.31 -4.26
CA HIS A 206 -15.46 -0.89 -5.00
C HIS A 206 -16.03 -2.01 -5.89
N LEU A 207 -15.17 -2.78 -6.56
CA LEU A 207 -15.60 -3.93 -7.36
C LEU A 207 -16.18 -5.06 -6.52
N ALA A 208 -15.63 -5.28 -5.31
CA ALA A 208 -16.06 -6.36 -4.42
C ALA A 208 -17.30 -5.99 -3.59
N SER A 209 -17.53 -4.71 -3.28
CA SER A 209 -18.59 -4.25 -2.38
C SER A 209 -20.03 -4.69 -2.75
N PRO A 210 -20.42 -4.88 -4.04
CA PRO A 210 -21.76 -5.31 -4.38
C PRO A 210 -22.06 -6.78 -4.03
N TYR A 211 -21.04 -7.61 -3.86
CA TYR A 211 -21.23 -9.04 -3.63
C TYR A 211 -21.66 -9.32 -2.19
N ARG A 212 -22.52 -10.34 -2.03
CA ARG A 212 -23.08 -10.71 -0.72
C ARG A 212 -22.04 -11.40 0.17
N SER A 213 -21.18 -12.21 -0.41
CA SER A 213 -20.15 -12.96 0.31
C SER A 213 -18.77 -12.82 -0.35
N PHE A 214 -17.74 -13.09 0.44
CA PHE A 214 -16.36 -13.19 -0.05
C PHE A 214 -16.23 -14.23 -1.18
N LYS A 215 -16.88 -15.41 -1.02
CA LYS A 215 -16.87 -16.48 -2.02
C LYS A 215 -17.43 -15.99 -3.36
N GLU A 216 -18.59 -15.34 -3.35
CA GLU A 216 -19.17 -14.77 -4.57
C GLU A 216 -18.24 -13.76 -5.24
N ALA A 217 -17.65 -12.85 -4.46
CA ALA A 217 -16.71 -11.85 -4.98
C ALA A 217 -15.44 -12.49 -5.56
N LEU A 218 -14.84 -13.44 -4.84
CA LEU A 218 -13.64 -14.14 -5.30
C LEU A 218 -13.90 -14.88 -6.61
N VAL A 219 -15.00 -15.62 -6.67
CA VAL A 219 -15.38 -16.38 -7.87
C VAL A 219 -15.59 -15.46 -9.05
N ALA A 220 -16.45 -14.46 -8.92
CA ALA A 220 -16.85 -13.60 -10.03
C ALA A 220 -15.70 -12.68 -10.50
N LEU A 221 -14.88 -12.19 -9.59
CA LEU A 221 -13.85 -11.21 -9.94
C LEU A 221 -12.51 -11.85 -10.30
N VAL A 222 -12.17 -13.00 -9.73
CA VAL A 222 -10.82 -13.55 -9.80
C VAL A 222 -10.75 -14.94 -10.41
N LEU A 223 -11.61 -15.89 -9.98
CA LEU A 223 -11.53 -17.27 -10.47
C LEU A 223 -12.12 -17.43 -11.86
N HIS A 224 -13.22 -16.73 -12.16
CA HIS A 224 -13.81 -16.76 -13.50
C HIS A 224 -12.83 -16.18 -14.53
N PRO A 225 -12.60 -16.82 -15.70
CA PRO A 225 -11.69 -16.35 -16.72
C PRO A 225 -11.96 -14.92 -17.22
N ASP A 226 -13.23 -14.53 -17.30
CA ASP A 226 -13.68 -13.18 -17.66
C ASP A 226 -13.73 -12.22 -16.46
N GLY A 227 -13.33 -12.66 -15.28
CA GLY A 227 -13.29 -11.84 -14.07
C GLY A 227 -12.32 -10.68 -14.21
N ILE A 228 -12.77 -9.46 -13.86
CA ILE A 228 -11.98 -8.22 -14.06
C ILE A 228 -10.64 -8.22 -13.31
N LEU A 229 -10.48 -9.04 -12.27
CA LEU A 229 -9.24 -9.21 -11.51
C LEU A 229 -8.52 -10.52 -11.84
N HIS A 230 -9.03 -11.31 -12.79
CA HIS A 230 -8.46 -12.61 -13.16
C HIS A 230 -6.99 -12.51 -13.60
N ASN A 231 -6.62 -11.50 -14.38
CA ASN A 231 -5.25 -11.26 -14.85
C ASN A 231 -4.58 -10.06 -14.18
N GLU A 232 -5.18 -9.53 -13.12
CA GLU A 232 -4.77 -8.28 -12.51
C GLU A 232 -3.34 -8.27 -12.01
N ALA A 233 -2.88 -9.32 -11.32
CA ALA A 233 -1.52 -9.39 -10.81
C ALA A 233 -0.48 -9.32 -11.93
N ARG A 234 -0.76 -9.97 -13.07
CA ARG A 234 0.12 -9.94 -14.25
C ARG A 234 0.15 -8.56 -14.89
N GLN A 235 -1.03 -7.97 -15.10
CA GLN A 235 -1.15 -6.63 -15.70
C GLN A 235 -0.43 -5.59 -14.86
N LEU A 236 -0.63 -5.61 -13.54
CA LEU A 236 -0.01 -4.67 -12.64
C LEU A 236 1.52 -4.76 -12.66
N LEU A 237 2.08 -5.98 -12.63
CA LEU A 237 3.53 -6.15 -12.71
C LEU A 237 4.10 -5.69 -14.05
N GLN A 238 3.41 -5.95 -15.16
CA GLN A 238 3.84 -5.48 -16.50
C GLN A 238 3.80 -3.95 -16.64
N GLU A 239 2.87 -3.30 -15.96
CA GLU A 239 2.72 -1.84 -16.01
C GLU A 239 3.72 -1.13 -15.07
N GLU A 240 4.05 -1.72 -13.92
CA GLU A 240 4.88 -1.10 -12.89
C GLU A 240 6.37 -1.47 -12.98
N ILE A 241 6.73 -2.56 -13.66
CA ILE A 241 8.08 -3.13 -13.64
C ILE A 241 8.63 -3.35 -15.05
N GLN A 242 9.87 -2.92 -15.28
CA GLN A 242 10.57 -3.16 -16.57
C GLN A 242 10.95 -4.64 -16.77
N THR A 243 11.17 -5.39 -15.69
CA THR A 243 11.57 -6.81 -15.74
C THR A 243 10.54 -7.67 -14.98
N PRO A 244 9.28 -7.75 -15.47
CA PRO A 244 8.18 -8.37 -14.74
C PRO A 244 8.38 -9.86 -14.48
N ASN A 245 9.02 -10.60 -15.40
CA ASN A 245 9.17 -12.06 -15.29
C ASN A 245 10.01 -12.48 -14.09
N GLN A 246 11.10 -11.75 -13.77
CA GLN A 246 11.94 -12.04 -12.61
C GLN A 246 11.19 -11.78 -11.31
N CYS A 247 10.49 -10.65 -11.23
CA CYS A 247 9.66 -10.31 -10.08
C CYS A 247 8.50 -11.29 -9.90
N TRP A 248 7.89 -11.73 -11.00
CA TRP A 248 6.86 -12.78 -11.00
C TRP A 248 7.38 -14.08 -10.36
N SER A 249 8.54 -14.58 -10.81
CA SER A 249 9.14 -15.80 -10.28
C SER A 249 9.44 -15.70 -8.78
N ILE A 250 9.92 -14.53 -8.32
CA ILE A 250 10.19 -14.27 -6.90
C ILE A 250 8.89 -14.26 -6.09
N LEU A 251 7.86 -13.55 -6.56
CA LEU A 251 6.55 -13.50 -5.88
C LEU A 251 5.90 -14.88 -5.81
N ASN A 252 6.01 -15.68 -6.88
CA ASN A 252 5.54 -17.06 -6.89
C ASN A 252 6.30 -17.94 -5.90
N ALA A 253 7.63 -17.82 -5.84
CA ALA A 253 8.44 -18.55 -4.87
C ALA A 253 8.05 -18.22 -3.42
N ILE A 254 7.87 -16.90 -3.10
CA ILE A 254 7.47 -16.45 -1.76
C ILE A 254 6.02 -16.87 -1.46
N GLY A 255 5.09 -16.68 -2.39
CA GLY A 255 3.69 -17.10 -2.26
C GLY A 255 3.51 -18.59 -2.03
N SER A 256 4.42 -19.41 -2.60
CA SER A 256 4.49 -20.85 -2.39
C SER A 256 5.29 -21.27 -1.13
N GLY A 257 5.66 -20.32 -0.25
CA GLY A 257 6.26 -20.57 1.06
C GLY A 257 7.78 -20.47 1.15
N ALA A 258 8.53 -20.14 0.07
CA ALA A 258 9.95 -19.83 0.17
C ALA A 258 10.15 -18.45 0.78
N ASN A 259 10.57 -18.36 2.02
CA ASN A 259 10.66 -17.10 2.73
C ASN A 259 12.11 -16.64 3.00
N ARG A 260 13.12 -17.50 2.81
CA ARG A 260 14.54 -17.14 2.94
C ARG A 260 15.17 -16.93 1.57
N ILE A 261 16.16 -16.06 1.49
CA ILE A 261 16.81 -15.74 0.20
C ILE A 261 17.41 -16.99 -0.46
N SER A 262 17.92 -17.95 0.31
CA SER A 262 18.43 -19.23 -0.20
C SER A 262 17.33 -20.11 -0.80
N GLU A 263 16.14 -20.14 -0.18
CA GLU A 263 14.99 -20.90 -0.66
C GLU A 263 14.41 -20.27 -1.93
N ILE A 264 14.33 -18.93 -1.96
CA ILE A 264 13.90 -18.16 -3.14
C ILE A 264 14.87 -18.41 -4.30
N ALA A 265 16.20 -18.38 -4.02
CA ALA A 265 17.24 -18.69 -5.00
C ALA A 265 17.08 -20.10 -5.58
N GLY A 266 16.88 -21.10 -4.73
CA GLY A 266 16.65 -22.49 -5.15
C GLY A 266 15.42 -22.66 -6.03
N ARG A 267 14.29 -21.99 -5.70
CA ARG A 267 13.05 -22.10 -6.47
C ARG A 267 13.06 -21.31 -7.78
N THR A 268 13.79 -20.19 -7.82
CA THR A 268 13.85 -19.32 -9.01
C THR A 268 15.00 -19.66 -9.95
N GLY A 269 15.94 -20.50 -9.52
CA GLY A 269 17.16 -20.78 -10.26
C GLY A 269 18.12 -19.61 -10.39
N GLN A 270 17.89 -18.53 -9.62
CA GLN A 270 18.69 -17.30 -9.68
C GLN A 270 19.67 -17.24 -8.50
N PRO A 271 20.90 -16.79 -8.72
CA PRO A 271 21.86 -16.63 -7.63
C PRO A 271 21.41 -15.53 -6.65
N ALA A 272 21.64 -15.76 -5.35
CA ALA A 272 21.16 -14.89 -4.26
C ALA A 272 21.57 -13.41 -4.42
N ASN A 273 22.77 -13.14 -4.95
CA ASN A 273 23.25 -11.76 -5.18
C ASN A 273 22.42 -10.98 -6.23
N LYS A 274 21.84 -11.68 -7.22
CA LYS A 274 20.94 -11.06 -8.21
C LYS A 274 19.54 -10.83 -7.66
N LEU A 275 19.08 -11.66 -6.72
CA LEU A 275 17.75 -11.54 -6.12
C LEU A 275 17.58 -10.26 -5.31
N THR A 276 18.65 -9.79 -4.63
CA THR A 276 18.58 -8.59 -3.77
C THR A 276 18.00 -7.39 -4.50
N ARG A 277 18.45 -7.12 -5.73
CA ARG A 277 17.95 -6.00 -6.55
C ARG A 277 16.44 -6.10 -6.80
N TYR A 278 15.94 -7.29 -7.12
CA TYR A 278 14.52 -7.50 -7.39
C TYR A 278 13.68 -7.48 -6.11
N LEU A 279 14.21 -8.00 -5.02
CA LEU A 279 13.57 -7.92 -3.70
C LEU A 279 13.50 -6.47 -3.21
N ASP A 280 14.53 -5.66 -3.47
CA ASP A 280 14.49 -4.23 -3.16
C ASP A 280 13.43 -3.51 -4.00
N LEU A 281 13.38 -3.77 -5.30
CA LEU A 281 12.32 -3.23 -6.17
C LEU A 281 10.92 -3.64 -5.70
N LEU A 282 10.71 -4.90 -5.32
CA LEU A 282 9.42 -5.38 -4.81
C LEU A 282 9.07 -4.77 -3.44
N LYS A 283 10.07 -4.45 -2.61
CA LYS A 283 9.87 -3.70 -1.35
C LYS A 283 9.46 -2.25 -1.63
N ASP A 284 10.11 -1.58 -2.57
CA ASP A 284 9.79 -0.20 -2.95
C ASP A 284 8.35 -0.10 -3.52
N LEU A 285 7.89 -1.14 -4.20
CA LEU A 285 6.51 -1.28 -4.68
C LEU A 285 5.53 -1.73 -3.58
N HIS A 286 5.99 -1.98 -2.37
CA HIS A 286 5.21 -2.51 -1.25
C HIS A 286 4.53 -3.86 -1.54
N LEU A 287 5.06 -4.65 -2.46
CA LEU A 287 4.56 -5.99 -2.77
C LEU A 287 5.19 -7.06 -1.87
N VAL A 288 6.42 -6.83 -1.44
CA VAL A 288 7.16 -7.71 -0.52
C VAL A 288 7.68 -6.88 0.63
N ARG A 289 7.74 -7.46 1.81
CA ARG A 289 8.48 -6.90 2.94
C ARG A 289 9.43 -7.95 3.52
N ARG A 290 10.49 -7.47 4.15
CA ARG A 290 11.38 -8.30 4.94
C ARG A 290 11.00 -8.17 6.40
N GLU A 291 10.69 -9.28 7.05
CA GLU A 291 10.39 -9.35 8.48
C GLU A 291 11.58 -9.92 9.23
N THR A 292 11.77 -9.45 10.46
CA THR A 292 12.74 -9.99 11.43
C THR A 292 12.06 -10.11 12.78
N PRO A 293 12.51 -11.01 13.67
CA PRO A 293 11.99 -11.05 15.03
C PRO A 293 12.01 -9.67 15.67
N VAL A 294 10.96 -9.28 16.39
CA VAL A 294 10.84 -7.91 16.93
C VAL A 294 11.91 -7.58 17.97
N LEU A 295 12.44 -8.60 18.67
CA LEU A 295 13.56 -8.49 19.62
C LEU A 295 14.94 -8.38 18.95
N GLU A 296 15.01 -8.44 17.60
CA GLU A 296 16.26 -8.33 16.87
C GLU A 296 16.79 -6.89 16.89
N LYS A 297 17.89 -6.66 17.62
CA LYS A 297 18.47 -5.31 17.79
C LYS A 297 19.06 -4.72 16.52
N ASN A 298 19.46 -5.56 15.56
CA ASN A 298 19.99 -5.12 14.26
C ASN A 298 19.26 -5.79 13.10
N PRO A 299 18.02 -5.36 12.79
CA PRO A 299 17.18 -5.97 11.74
C PRO A 299 17.85 -6.02 10.36
N ALA A 300 18.61 -4.99 9.99
CA ALA A 300 19.26 -4.89 8.69
C ALA A 300 20.31 -6.01 8.46
N LYS A 301 21.06 -6.41 9.50
CA LYS A 301 22.09 -7.43 9.45
C LYS A 301 21.62 -8.81 9.90
N SER A 302 20.38 -8.95 10.33
CA SER A 302 19.87 -10.21 10.87
C SER A 302 19.84 -11.32 9.83
N LYS A 303 20.35 -12.50 10.18
CA LYS A 303 20.23 -13.73 9.38
C LYS A 303 18.88 -14.42 9.53
N LYS A 304 18.06 -13.98 10.50
CA LYS A 304 16.70 -14.51 10.77
C LYS A 304 15.63 -13.87 9.88
N GLY A 305 16.00 -12.90 9.03
CA GLY A 305 15.05 -12.20 8.19
C GLY A 305 14.38 -13.10 7.16
N ILE A 306 13.08 -12.98 7.03
CA ILE A 306 12.24 -13.66 6.06
C ILE A 306 11.56 -12.65 5.13
N TYR A 307 11.28 -13.07 3.91
CA TYR A 307 10.52 -12.28 2.93
C TYR A 307 9.08 -12.79 2.86
N VAL A 308 8.13 -11.87 2.90
CA VAL A 308 6.70 -12.17 2.80
C VAL A 308 6.04 -11.27 1.76
N VAL A 309 5.04 -11.78 1.05
CA VAL A 309 4.19 -10.95 0.19
C VAL A 309 3.36 -10.06 1.10
N SER A 310 3.57 -8.75 1.04
CA SER A 310 2.93 -7.78 1.94
C SER A 310 1.53 -7.38 1.51
N ASP A 311 1.27 -7.35 0.21
CA ASP A 311 -0.05 -7.04 -0.34
C ASP A 311 -0.97 -8.25 -0.22
N PRO A 312 -2.16 -8.15 0.45
CA PRO A 312 -3.05 -9.28 0.64
C PRO A 312 -3.59 -9.86 -0.67
N PHE A 313 -3.92 -9.02 -1.68
CA PHE A 313 -4.37 -9.49 -2.99
C PHE A 313 -3.28 -10.33 -3.68
N PHE A 314 -2.04 -9.86 -3.71
CA PHE A 314 -0.92 -10.61 -4.28
C PHE A 314 -0.60 -11.88 -3.47
N ARG A 315 -0.76 -11.83 -2.14
CA ARG A 315 -0.59 -13.01 -1.27
C ARG A 315 -1.60 -14.09 -1.63
N MET A 316 -2.88 -13.72 -1.77
CA MET A 316 -3.94 -14.64 -2.19
C MET A 316 -3.70 -15.15 -3.61
N TRP A 317 -3.32 -14.26 -4.53
CA TRP A 317 -3.04 -14.62 -5.91
C TRP A 317 -1.94 -15.68 -6.02
N PHE A 318 -0.74 -15.41 -5.48
CA PHE A 318 0.40 -16.33 -5.59
C PHE A 318 0.31 -17.52 -4.64
N GLY A 319 -0.39 -17.41 -3.53
CA GLY A 319 -0.50 -18.48 -2.53
C GLY A 319 -1.60 -19.50 -2.82
N ALA A 320 -2.70 -19.07 -3.46
CA ALA A 320 -3.86 -19.94 -3.67
C ALA A 320 -4.37 -20.00 -5.10
N ILE A 321 -4.26 -18.92 -5.90
CA ILE A 321 -4.90 -18.82 -7.20
C ILE A 321 -3.96 -19.26 -8.31
N TYR A 322 -2.80 -18.62 -8.43
CA TYR A 322 -1.86 -18.88 -9.52
C TYR A 322 -1.42 -20.34 -9.66
N PRO A 323 -1.17 -21.10 -8.59
CA PRO A 323 -0.82 -22.51 -8.71
C PRO A 323 -1.89 -23.40 -9.36
N TYR A 324 -3.14 -22.92 -9.42
CA TYR A 324 -4.30 -23.65 -9.93
C TYR A 324 -4.95 -22.98 -11.16
N MET A 325 -4.30 -21.97 -11.76
CA MET A 325 -4.88 -21.19 -12.90
C MET A 325 -5.36 -22.09 -14.02
N SER A 326 -4.55 -23.07 -14.46
CA SER A 326 -4.95 -23.99 -15.54
C SER A 326 -6.20 -24.82 -15.20
N PHE A 327 -6.43 -25.08 -13.91
CA PHE A 327 -7.62 -25.80 -13.47
C PHE A 327 -8.87 -24.92 -13.59
N PHE A 328 -8.75 -23.63 -13.31
CA PHE A 328 -9.88 -22.69 -13.38
C PHE A 328 -10.38 -22.44 -14.81
N GLU A 329 -9.52 -22.65 -15.80
CA GLU A 329 -9.91 -22.50 -17.22
C GLU A 329 -10.94 -23.56 -17.67
N PHE A 330 -10.99 -24.72 -17.00
CA PHE A 330 -11.81 -25.87 -17.41
C PHE A 330 -12.79 -26.34 -16.34
N ALA A 331 -12.60 -25.96 -15.10
CA ALA A 331 -13.43 -26.42 -13.98
C ALA A 331 -14.69 -25.55 -13.81
N GLU A 332 -15.77 -26.21 -13.40
CA GLU A 332 -16.91 -25.48 -12.85
C GLU A 332 -16.53 -24.73 -11.57
N THR A 333 -17.26 -23.67 -11.29
CA THR A 333 -16.97 -22.72 -10.20
C THR A 333 -16.85 -23.36 -8.83
N GLU A 334 -17.78 -24.27 -8.48
CA GLU A 334 -17.83 -24.87 -7.14
C GLU A 334 -16.66 -25.83 -6.89
N PRO A 335 -16.33 -26.77 -7.79
CA PRO A 335 -15.11 -27.56 -7.69
C PRO A 335 -13.82 -26.70 -7.66
N ALA A 336 -13.81 -25.62 -8.43
CA ALA A 336 -12.67 -24.70 -8.46
C ALA A 336 -12.44 -24.04 -7.09
N TYR A 337 -13.49 -23.52 -6.47
CA TYR A 337 -13.41 -22.91 -5.14
C TYR A 337 -13.00 -23.94 -4.08
N SER A 338 -13.69 -25.09 -4.02
CA SER A 338 -13.45 -26.14 -3.01
C SER A 338 -11.99 -26.64 -3.02
N ARG A 339 -11.33 -26.61 -4.18
CA ARG A 339 -9.93 -27.01 -4.33
C ARG A 339 -8.97 -26.09 -3.58
N ILE A 340 -9.25 -24.80 -3.55
CA ILE A 340 -8.36 -23.77 -2.99
C ILE A 340 -8.84 -23.24 -1.63
N GLU A 341 -10.04 -23.56 -1.20
CA GLU A 341 -10.63 -23.07 0.05
C GLU A 341 -9.72 -23.26 1.29
N PRO A 342 -9.05 -24.42 1.50
CA PRO A 342 -8.14 -24.57 2.64
C PRO A 342 -6.95 -23.61 2.60
N LEU A 343 -6.44 -23.32 1.39
CA LEU A 343 -5.35 -22.35 1.21
C LEU A 343 -5.84 -20.92 1.47
N ILE A 344 -7.03 -20.59 0.97
CA ILE A 344 -7.66 -19.29 1.19
C ILE A 344 -7.86 -19.04 2.68
N ASN A 345 -8.42 -19.99 3.41
CA ASN A 345 -8.66 -19.90 4.85
C ASN A 345 -7.35 -19.64 5.62
N LYS A 346 -6.26 -20.31 5.25
CA LYS A 346 -4.93 -20.04 5.80
C LYS A 346 -4.47 -18.61 5.50
N LEU A 347 -4.61 -18.14 4.27
CA LEU A 347 -4.19 -16.79 3.88
C LEU A 347 -5.04 -15.68 4.53
N ILE A 348 -6.30 -15.95 4.80
CA ILE A 348 -7.17 -15.07 5.61
C ILE A 348 -6.68 -15.03 7.06
N ALA A 349 -6.29 -16.17 7.64
CA ALA A 349 -5.68 -16.22 8.98
C ALA A 349 -4.37 -15.41 9.05
N ASP A 350 -3.47 -15.54 8.07
CA ASP A 350 -2.25 -14.72 7.97
C ASP A 350 -2.58 -13.22 7.85
N CYS A 351 -3.67 -12.88 7.14
CA CYS A 351 -4.15 -11.50 7.04
C CYS A 351 -4.71 -11.00 8.37
N TYR A 352 -5.42 -11.85 9.11
CA TYR A 352 -5.93 -11.56 10.45
C TYR A 352 -4.82 -11.19 11.42
N GLU A 353 -3.73 -11.97 11.47
CA GLU A 353 -2.57 -11.65 12.30
C GLU A 353 -1.97 -10.28 11.96
N GLU A 354 -1.86 -9.93 10.66
CA GLU A 354 -1.35 -8.62 10.28
C GLU A 354 -2.28 -7.48 10.72
N VAL A 355 -3.59 -7.69 10.62
CA VAL A 355 -4.59 -6.73 11.14
C VAL A 355 -4.50 -6.61 12.65
N CYS A 356 -4.28 -7.71 13.38
CA CYS A 356 -4.03 -7.68 14.83
C CYS A 356 -2.76 -6.87 15.17
N ARG A 357 -1.66 -7.07 14.43
CA ARG A 357 -0.44 -6.27 14.58
C ARG A 357 -0.69 -4.79 14.26
N GLN A 358 -1.51 -4.49 13.23
CA GLN A 358 -1.90 -3.11 12.92
C GLN A 358 -2.73 -2.50 14.07
N TRP A 359 -3.65 -3.25 14.65
CA TRP A 359 -4.46 -2.81 15.79
C TRP A 359 -3.59 -2.39 16.99
N ILE A 360 -2.49 -3.12 17.28
CA ILE A 360 -1.51 -2.73 18.31
C ILE A 360 -0.73 -1.47 17.87
N ARG A 361 -0.29 -1.37 16.59
CA ARG A 361 0.42 -0.17 16.10
C ARG A 361 -0.41 1.11 16.24
N GLU A 362 -1.70 1.05 15.95
CA GLU A 362 -2.63 2.17 16.09
C GLU A 362 -2.82 2.61 17.57
N ARG A 363 -2.46 1.72 18.49
CA ARG A 363 -2.50 1.93 19.96
C ARG A 363 -1.11 1.92 20.60
N ALA A 364 -0.08 2.22 19.85
CA ALA A 364 1.32 2.10 20.27
C ALA A 364 1.62 2.84 21.59
N LEU A 365 1.06 4.04 21.78
CA LEU A 365 1.21 4.80 23.02
C LEU A 365 0.58 4.09 24.23
N HIS A 366 -0.58 3.47 24.06
CA HIS A 366 -1.27 2.73 25.12
C HIS A 366 -0.49 1.49 25.57
N PHE A 367 0.22 0.86 24.60
CA PHE A 367 1.02 -0.35 24.86
C PHE A 367 2.51 -0.06 25.05
N ASN A 368 2.93 1.19 25.18
CA ASN A 368 4.35 1.57 25.27
C ASN A 368 5.23 0.90 24.19
N ALA A 369 4.70 0.83 22.96
CA ALA A 369 5.29 0.10 21.86
C ALA A 369 6.14 1.01 20.95
N ALA A 370 7.44 0.81 20.93
CA ALA A 370 8.35 1.43 19.99
C ALA A 370 8.40 0.66 18.63
N SER A 371 8.21 -0.65 18.67
CA SER A 371 8.11 -1.50 17.48
C SER A 371 7.10 -2.61 17.67
N VAL A 372 6.40 -3.00 16.58
CA VAL A 372 5.39 -4.08 16.58
C VAL A 372 5.66 -5.02 15.42
N GLY A 373 5.72 -6.32 15.70
CA GLY A 373 5.97 -7.35 14.70
C GLY A 373 5.58 -8.74 15.18
N ARG A 374 6.24 -9.76 14.64
CA ARG A 374 6.23 -11.14 15.15
C ARG A 374 7.51 -11.40 15.92
N GLN A 375 7.48 -12.35 16.82
CA GLN A 375 8.68 -12.85 17.50
C GLN A 375 8.80 -14.35 17.29
N TRP A 376 9.94 -14.82 16.81
CA TRP A 376 10.16 -16.25 16.54
C TRP A 376 11.60 -16.69 16.76
N SER A 377 11.74 -17.97 17.01
CA SER A 377 13.00 -18.71 16.97
C SER A 377 12.76 -20.09 16.32
N SER A 378 13.71 -21.00 16.43
CA SER A 378 13.47 -22.40 16.05
C SER A 378 12.56 -23.17 17.01
N ALA A 379 12.35 -22.64 18.23
CA ALA A 379 11.60 -23.29 19.31
C ALA A 379 10.17 -22.75 19.49
N TYR A 380 9.90 -21.51 19.09
CA TYR A 380 8.61 -20.85 19.33
C TYR A 380 8.30 -19.77 18.31
N GLU A 381 7.02 -19.44 18.21
CA GLU A 381 6.50 -18.28 17.48
C GLU A 381 5.44 -17.55 18.33
N ILE A 382 5.43 -16.21 18.26
CA ILE A 382 4.46 -15.31 18.84
C ILE A 382 3.94 -14.43 17.71
N ASP A 383 2.63 -14.48 17.45
CA ASP A 383 1.98 -13.86 16.29
C ASP A 383 2.03 -12.32 16.33
N VAL A 384 1.85 -11.77 17.54
CA VAL A 384 1.83 -10.33 17.80
C VAL A 384 2.76 -10.03 18.96
N ALA A 385 3.84 -9.32 18.70
CA ALA A 385 4.77 -8.89 19.73
C ALA A 385 5.07 -7.40 19.57
N ALA A 386 5.13 -6.67 20.69
CA ALA A 386 5.59 -5.30 20.70
C ALA A 386 6.72 -5.12 21.71
N VAL A 387 7.65 -4.23 21.41
CA VAL A 387 8.78 -3.92 22.27
C VAL A 387 8.87 -2.42 22.52
N ASN A 388 9.35 -2.06 23.73
CA ASN A 388 9.72 -0.69 24.06
C ASN A 388 11.10 -0.30 23.51
N THR A 389 11.59 0.89 23.81
CA THR A 389 12.90 1.39 23.39
C THR A 389 14.09 0.64 24.03
N LYS A 390 13.84 -0.13 25.10
CA LYS A 390 14.85 -0.98 25.76
C LYS A 390 14.91 -2.39 25.18
N PHE A 391 14.07 -2.71 24.15
CA PHE A 391 13.89 -4.05 23.60
C PHE A 391 13.32 -5.06 24.60
N GLU A 392 12.42 -4.62 25.48
CA GLU A 392 11.62 -5.47 26.35
C GLU A 392 10.21 -5.60 25.75
N LEU A 393 9.62 -6.81 25.82
CA LEU A 393 8.27 -7.07 25.34
C LEU A 393 7.24 -6.32 26.19
N THR A 394 6.46 -5.47 25.55
CA THR A 394 5.31 -4.76 26.15
C THR A 394 3.97 -5.38 25.73
N VAL A 395 3.97 -6.13 24.62
CA VAL A 395 2.84 -6.95 24.19
C VAL A 395 3.33 -8.32 23.75
N VAL A 396 2.63 -9.34 24.22
CA VAL A 396 2.73 -10.73 23.75
C VAL A 396 1.34 -11.19 23.37
N GLY A 397 1.12 -11.53 22.10
CA GLY A 397 -0.22 -11.82 21.59
C GLY A 397 -0.30 -13.05 20.70
N GLU A 398 -1.46 -13.72 20.77
CA GLU A 398 -1.80 -14.88 19.96
C GLU A 398 -3.09 -14.59 19.19
N CYS A 399 -3.13 -15.03 17.93
CA CYS A 399 -4.27 -14.84 17.03
C CYS A 399 -4.91 -16.17 16.66
N LYS A 400 -6.22 -16.30 16.82
CA LYS A 400 -6.96 -17.52 16.42
C LYS A 400 -8.07 -17.18 15.43
N TRP A 401 -7.84 -17.56 14.19
CA TRP A 401 -8.85 -17.54 13.12
C TRP A 401 -9.51 -18.91 13.05
N SER A 402 -10.37 -19.21 14.02
CA SER A 402 -11.09 -20.48 14.12
C SER A 402 -12.52 -20.28 14.58
N GLU A 403 -13.39 -21.27 14.33
CA GLU A 403 -14.77 -21.27 14.80
C GLU A 403 -14.88 -21.55 16.31
N ASN A 404 -13.81 -22.05 16.93
CA ASN A 404 -13.78 -22.33 18.35
C ASN A 404 -13.38 -21.10 19.16
N LYS A 405 -14.02 -20.91 20.32
CA LYS A 405 -13.66 -19.91 21.30
C LYS A 405 -12.28 -20.18 21.88
N ILE A 406 -11.51 -19.13 22.18
CA ILE A 406 -10.23 -19.23 22.90
C ILE A 406 -10.51 -19.50 24.38
N GLY A 407 -9.84 -20.53 24.93
CA GLY A 407 -9.85 -20.87 26.36
C GLY A 407 -8.55 -20.52 27.06
N ILE A 408 -8.50 -20.76 28.38
CA ILE A 408 -7.36 -20.48 29.26
C ILE A 408 -6.07 -21.21 28.79
N SER A 409 -6.19 -22.38 28.16
CA SER A 409 -5.04 -23.15 27.67
C SER A 409 -4.17 -22.34 26.71
N ILE A 410 -4.79 -21.59 25.77
CA ILE A 410 -4.04 -20.75 24.81
C ILE A 410 -3.26 -19.63 25.53
N PHE A 411 -3.86 -19.02 26.55
CA PHE A 411 -3.17 -18.03 27.37
C PHE A 411 -1.96 -18.66 28.09
N ARG A 412 -2.15 -19.83 28.71
CA ARG A 412 -1.06 -20.52 29.43
C ARG A 412 0.06 -20.98 28.49
N GLU A 413 -0.25 -21.46 27.29
CA GLU A 413 0.72 -21.76 26.25
C GLU A 413 1.55 -20.52 25.86
N LEU A 414 0.90 -19.37 25.73
CA LEU A 414 1.55 -18.10 25.40
C LEU A 414 2.48 -17.63 26.55
N GLU A 415 2.02 -17.76 27.78
CA GLU A 415 2.79 -17.46 29.00
C GLU A 415 4.02 -18.38 29.11
N GLU A 416 3.84 -19.69 28.86
CA GLU A 416 4.92 -20.66 28.86
C GLU A 416 5.96 -20.39 27.76
N LYS A 417 5.55 -19.97 26.55
CA LYS A 417 6.49 -19.56 25.49
C LYS A 417 7.43 -18.44 25.98
N VAL A 418 6.92 -17.49 26.74
CA VAL A 418 7.71 -16.38 27.29
C VAL A 418 8.67 -16.86 28.37
N LEU A 419 8.17 -17.63 29.34
CA LEU A 419 8.93 -18.10 30.48
C LEU A 419 10.02 -19.10 30.08
N SER A 420 9.67 -20.12 29.30
CA SER A 420 10.59 -21.19 28.90
C SER A 420 11.75 -20.71 28.02
N ASN A 421 11.55 -19.58 27.32
CA ASN A 421 12.57 -18.98 26.45
C ASN A 421 13.28 -17.77 27.07
N ASN A 422 13.02 -17.44 28.34
CA ASN A 422 13.61 -16.32 29.07
C ASN A 422 13.53 -15.00 28.27
N LEU A 423 12.37 -14.71 27.67
CA LEU A 423 12.20 -13.51 26.87
C LEU A 423 12.23 -12.26 27.76
N PRO A 424 12.86 -11.15 27.32
CA PRO A 424 12.87 -9.90 28.07
C PRO A 424 11.48 -9.28 28.06
N VAL A 425 10.84 -9.17 29.20
CA VAL A 425 9.48 -8.68 29.38
C VAL A 425 9.51 -7.42 30.26
N ALA A 426 8.78 -6.37 29.83
CA ALA A 426 8.59 -5.17 30.62
C ALA A 426 7.61 -5.44 31.79
N GLU A 427 7.71 -4.66 32.87
CA GLU A 427 6.81 -4.77 34.03
C GLU A 427 5.33 -4.55 33.68
N ASP A 428 5.05 -3.70 32.66
CA ASP A 428 3.72 -3.36 32.17
C ASP A 428 3.28 -4.20 30.98
N CYS A 429 3.93 -5.35 30.71
CA CYS A 429 3.61 -6.22 29.60
C CYS A 429 2.17 -6.72 29.61
N ARG A 430 1.51 -6.67 28.44
CA ARG A 430 0.14 -7.14 28.24
C ARG A 430 0.11 -8.39 27.38
N PHE A 431 -0.64 -9.39 27.82
CA PHE A 431 -1.00 -10.55 27.01
C PHE A 431 -2.29 -10.26 26.25
N VAL A 432 -2.23 -10.21 24.92
CA VAL A 432 -3.36 -9.83 24.08
C VAL A 432 -3.81 -11.03 23.24
N LEU A 433 -5.04 -11.48 23.46
CA LEU A 433 -5.62 -12.61 22.74
C LEU A 433 -6.64 -12.10 21.71
N PHE A 434 -6.43 -12.44 20.44
CA PHE A 434 -7.30 -12.06 19.34
C PHE A 434 -8.08 -13.27 18.86
N SER A 435 -9.41 -13.19 18.84
CA SER A 435 -10.29 -14.28 18.49
C SER A 435 -11.34 -13.89 17.46
N LYS A 436 -11.50 -14.74 16.43
CA LYS A 436 -12.64 -14.68 15.50
C LYS A 436 -13.98 -14.96 16.23
N SER A 437 -13.99 -15.99 17.09
CA SER A 437 -15.23 -16.57 17.67
C SER A 437 -15.43 -16.23 19.15
N GLY A 438 -14.59 -15.32 19.70
CA GLY A 438 -14.67 -14.90 21.11
C GLY A 438 -13.94 -15.82 22.07
N PHE A 439 -14.31 -15.73 23.35
CA PHE A 439 -13.59 -16.34 24.47
C PHE A 439 -14.52 -17.21 25.31
N THR A 440 -13.94 -18.16 26.05
CA THR A 440 -14.68 -18.94 27.04
C THR A 440 -14.93 -18.10 28.29
N SER A 441 -16.03 -18.39 29.02
CA SER A 441 -16.39 -17.68 30.25
C SER A 441 -15.28 -17.71 31.31
N ASP A 442 -14.51 -18.77 31.37
CA ASP A 442 -13.41 -18.90 32.35
C ASP A 442 -12.24 -17.99 32.01
N LEU A 443 -11.93 -17.82 30.71
CA LEU A 443 -10.90 -16.87 30.27
C LEU A 443 -11.35 -15.41 30.46
N GLU A 444 -12.65 -15.12 30.22
CA GLU A 444 -13.22 -13.80 30.48
C GLU A 444 -13.15 -13.41 31.95
N LYS A 445 -13.43 -14.36 32.86
CA LYS A 445 -13.29 -14.15 34.32
C LYS A 445 -11.82 -13.89 34.70
N LEU A 446 -10.89 -14.72 34.20
CA LEU A 446 -9.46 -14.54 34.47
C LEU A 446 -8.98 -13.17 33.98
N ALA A 447 -9.39 -12.72 32.80
CA ALA A 447 -9.03 -11.42 32.27
C ALA A 447 -9.65 -10.24 33.04
N ALA A 448 -10.76 -10.44 33.74
CA ALA A 448 -11.35 -9.45 34.63
C ALA A 448 -10.55 -9.32 35.95
N GLU A 449 -9.92 -10.39 36.40
CA GLU A 449 -9.08 -10.42 37.61
C GLU A 449 -7.65 -9.97 37.32
N GLU A 450 -7.07 -10.39 36.21
CA GLU A 450 -5.68 -10.11 35.83
C GLU A 450 -5.62 -8.95 34.78
N LYS A 451 -5.21 -7.75 35.24
CA LYS A 451 -5.18 -6.52 34.44
C LYS A 451 -4.21 -6.57 33.23
N ASN A 452 -3.29 -7.53 33.21
CA ASN A 452 -2.33 -7.73 32.14
C ASN A 452 -2.90 -8.57 30.97
N ILE A 453 -4.11 -9.13 31.07
CA ILE A 453 -4.78 -9.87 30.00
C ILE A 453 -5.74 -8.96 29.25
N VAL A 454 -5.62 -8.89 27.95
CA VAL A 454 -6.50 -8.12 27.05
C VAL A 454 -7.16 -9.07 26.07
N LEU A 455 -8.49 -9.10 26.05
CA LEU A 455 -9.28 -9.91 25.14
C LEU A 455 -9.84 -9.03 24.01
N ALA A 456 -9.42 -9.28 22.78
CA ALA A 456 -9.86 -8.54 21.59
C ALA A 456 -10.71 -9.43 20.70
N SER A 457 -12.04 -9.27 20.77
CA SER A 457 -13.00 -9.89 19.85
C SER A 457 -13.52 -8.83 18.89
N GLY A 458 -13.45 -9.13 17.59
CA GLY A 458 -13.96 -8.21 16.56
C GLY A 458 -13.05 -7.00 16.34
N LEU A 459 -12.27 -7.05 15.29
CA LEU A 459 -11.43 -5.93 14.83
C LEU A 459 -12.29 -4.97 13.99
N GLY A 460 -13.27 -4.29 14.60
CA GLY A 460 -14.18 -3.37 13.93
C GLY A 460 -14.32 -2.06 14.66
#